data_b89e29b0ee1c33899091e53e8e6bc0c3
#
_entry.id   b89e29b0ee1c33899091e53e8e6bc0c3
#
_cell.length_a   1.000
_cell.length_b   1.000
_cell.length_c   1.000
_cell.angle_alpha   90.00
_cell.angle_beta   90.00
_cell.angle_gamma   90.00
#
_symmetry.space_group_name_H-M   'P 1'
#
loop_
_entity.id
_entity.type
_entity.pdbx_description
1 polymer ?
#
loop_
_entity_poly.entity_id
_entity_poly.type
_entity_poly.pdbx_seq_one_letter_code
_entity_poly.pdbx_strand_id
1 'polypeptide(L)'
;DCDQVVIGAGPWVRDFWNMLELPKTTNIKDAKNGKMHEVEMWKYWFLQEGVLGVDADYLKTNEGKPPPVIHVDTDAPLYSDKDGKIITEDLWGIYYKPDIEGLGVQGGTSPYIVQKHFDEVNVDPYGIDSPEYQTTDKFSDMWTSALAHIQKRFVGKSHLYRKGPSGGLGCLTPDSFPIFDRFFENVYMIADANHGYKMIGV
;
A
#
# COMPACT_ATOMS: atom_id res chain seq x y z
N ASP A 1 25.68 -23.46 -9.45
CA ASP A 1 25.47 -23.21 -10.89
C ASP A 1 24.04 -23.59 -11.21
N CYS A 2 23.38 -22.82 -12.02
CA CYS A 2 22.02 -23.06 -12.53
C CYS A 2 21.90 -22.59 -13.98
N ASP A 3 20.96 -23.17 -14.71
CA ASP A 3 20.75 -22.85 -16.13
C ASP A 3 19.86 -21.62 -16.29
N GLN A 4 19.02 -21.33 -15.31
CA GLN A 4 18.10 -20.19 -15.35
C GLN A 4 17.95 -19.59 -13.95
N VAL A 5 17.73 -18.27 -13.90
CA VAL A 5 17.47 -17.52 -12.67
C VAL A 5 16.13 -16.80 -12.82
N VAL A 6 15.28 -16.92 -11.83
CA VAL A 6 14.05 -16.11 -11.69
C VAL A 6 14.19 -15.22 -10.48
N ILE A 7 14.11 -13.92 -10.67
CA ILE A 7 14.21 -12.92 -9.62
C ILE A 7 12.80 -12.45 -9.25
N GLY A 8 12.33 -12.86 -8.07
CA GLY A 8 11.04 -12.46 -7.50
C GLY A 8 11.24 -11.85 -6.11
N ALA A 9 11.93 -10.72 -6.04
CA ALA A 9 12.51 -10.19 -4.81
C ALA A 9 11.63 -9.14 -4.09
N GLY A 10 10.42 -8.85 -4.59
CA GLY A 10 9.56 -7.81 -3.98
C GLY A 10 10.28 -6.45 -3.88
N PRO A 11 10.28 -5.79 -2.72
CA PRO A 11 10.94 -4.48 -2.55
C PRO A 11 12.45 -4.48 -2.78
N TRP A 12 13.10 -5.65 -2.68
CA TRP A 12 14.55 -5.81 -2.97
C TRP A 12 14.86 -5.88 -4.46
N VAL A 13 13.88 -5.73 -5.32
CA VAL A 13 14.08 -5.68 -6.77
C VAL A 13 15.12 -4.65 -7.18
N ARG A 14 15.19 -3.51 -6.47
CA ARG A 14 16.20 -2.47 -6.68
C ARG A 14 17.63 -3.01 -6.59
N ASP A 15 17.90 -3.87 -5.60
CA ASP A 15 19.24 -4.39 -5.37
C ASP A 15 19.66 -5.33 -6.51
N PHE A 16 18.75 -6.18 -6.96
CA PHE A 16 18.97 -7.02 -8.13
C PHE A 16 19.07 -6.20 -9.42
N TRP A 17 18.26 -5.14 -9.55
CA TRP A 17 18.31 -4.22 -10.67
C TRP A 17 19.68 -3.54 -10.78
N ASN A 18 20.24 -3.11 -9.65
CA ASN A 18 21.57 -2.54 -9.58
C ASN A 18 22.68 -3.58 -9.84
N MET A 19 22.55 -4.81 -9.33
CA MET A 19 23.49 -5.90 -9.62
C MET A 19 23.54 -6.25 -11.11
N LEU A 20 22.43 -6.12 -11.79
CA LEU A 20 22.30 -6.37 -13.24
C LEU A 20 22.67 -5.14 -14.09
N GLU A 21 23.12 -4.06 -13.45
CA GLU A 21 23.50 -2.79 -14.09
C GLU A 21 22.39 -2.21 -14.98
N LEU A 22 21.13 -2.44 -14.63
CA LEU A 22 19.98 -1.95 -15.38
C LEU A 22 19.76 -0.44 -15.15
N PRO A 23 19.14 0.27 -16.11
CA PRO A 23 18.94 1.72 -16.03
C PRO A 23 18.14 2.14 -14.81
N LYS A 24 18.63 3.15 -14.07
CA LYS A 24 17.95 3.71 -12.90
C LYS A 24 16.77 4.60 -13.25
N THR A 25 16.72 5.08 -14.49
CA THR A 25 15.65 5.92 -15.01
C THR A 25 15.03 5.29 -16.24
N THR A 26 13.81 5.67 -16.54
CA THR A 26 13.11 5.29 -17.76
C THR A 26 12.31 6.47 -18.30
N ASN A 27 11.94 6.41 -19.58
CA ASN A 27 11.11 7.43 -20.20
C ASN A 27 9.66 6.95 -20.27
N ILE A 28 8.76 7.71 -19.67
CA ILE A 28 7.32 7.49 -19.76
C ILE A 28 6.65 8.61 -20.54
N LYS A 29 5.59 8.26 -21.27
CA LYS A 29 4.78 9.21 -22.01
C LYS A 29 3.62 9.69 -21.16
N ASP A 30 3.55 10.99 -20.92
CA ASP A 30 2.38 11.60 -20.27
C ASP A 30 1.13 11.42 -21.14
N ALA A 31 0.13 10.78 -20.60
CA ALA A 31 -1.12 10.51 -21.31
C ALA A 31 -1.92 11.77 -21.67
N LYS A 32 -1.73 12.87 -20.92
CA LYS A 32 -2.50 14.11 -21.11
C LYS A 32 -1.92 14.97 -22.24
N ASN A 33 -0.60 15.05 -22.35
CA ASN A 33 0.06 15.97 -23.27
C ASN A 33 0.98 15.29 -24.29
N GLY A 34 1.17 13.98 -24.17
CA GLY A 34 2.00 13.18 -25.07
C GLY A 34 3.52 13.40 -24.93
N LYS A 35 3.97 14.18 -23.97
CA LYS A 35 5.39 14.45 -23.77
C LYS A 35 6.07 13.28 -23.05
N MET A 36 7.32 13.06 -23.42
CA MET A 36 8.18 12.11 -22.73
C MET A 36 8.80 12.77 -21.51
N HIS A 37 8.80 12.05 -20.40
CA HIS A 37 9.44 12.45 -19.16
C HIS A 37 10.38 11.35 -18.71
N GLU A 38 11.61 11.72 -18.39
CA GLU A 38 12.52 10.83 -17.69
C GLU A 38 12.14 10.79 -16.22
N VAL A 39 11.96 9.59 -15.70
CA VAL A 39 11.53 9.34 -14.30
C VAL A 39 12.37 8.22 -13.71
N GLU A 40 12.48 8.23 -12.39
CA GLU A 40 13.14 7.15 -11.66
C GLU A 40 12.39 5.84 -11.79
N MET A 41 13.13 4.74 -11.92
CA MET A 41 12.57 3.43 -12.20
C MET A 41 11.73 2.92 -11.04
N TRP A 42 12.20 3.06 -9.81
CA TRP A 42 11.54 2.51 -8.64
C TRP A 42 11.08 3.59 -7.67
N LYS A 43 9.80 3.53 -7.27
CA LYS A 43 9.24 4.34 -6.19
C LYS A 43 8.86 3.45 -5.04
N TYR A 44 9.23 3.84 -3.84
CA TYR A 44 8.84 3.12 -2.63
C TYR A 44 7.66 3.78 -1.96
N TRP A 45 6.79 2.97 -1.45
CA TRP A 45 5.67 3.40 -0.64
C TRP A 45 5.54 2.50 0.58
N PHE A 46 5.02 3.08 1.63
CA PHE A 46 4.86 2.42 2.89
C PHE A 46 3.40 2.08 3.11
N LEU A 47 3.11 0.78 3.16
CA LEU A 47 1.77 0.31 3.51
C LEU A 47 1.67 0.25 5.02
N GLN A 48 0.72 1.00 5.58
CA GLN A 48 0.30 0.84 6.96
C GLN A 48 -1.09 0.22 6.99
N GLU A 49 -1.26 -0.77 7.83
CA GLU A 49 -2.54 -1.40 8.08
C GLU A 49 -2.86 -1.32 9.58
N GLY A 50 -4.14 -1.31 9.90
CA GLY A 50 -4.62 -1.30 11.26
C GLY A 50 -5.83 -2.20 11.42
N VAL A 51 -6.13 -2.52 12.67
CA VAL A 51 -7.32 -3.27 13.05
C VAL A 51 -8.18 -2.40 13.95
N LEU A 52 -9.45 -2.24 13.59
CA LEU A 52 -10.47 -1.69 14.47
C LEU A 52 -11.17 -2.85 15.19
N GLY A 53 -10.99 -2.93 16.52
CA GLY A 53 -11.50 -4.01 17.35
C GLY A 53 -13.00 -3.90 17.63
N VAL A 54 -13.81 -3.99 16.60
CA VAL A 54 -15.27 -4.02 16.68
C VAL A 54 -15.78 -5.45 16.54
N ASP A 55 -17.02 -5.68 16.94
CA ASP A 55 -17.68 -6.97 16.73
C ASP A 55 -17.70 -7.31 15.21
N ALA A 56 -17.48 -8.57 14.87
CA ALA A 56 -17.50 -9.06 13.49
C ALA A 56 -18.82 -8.74 12.78
N ASP A 57 -19.92 -8.62 13.53
CA ASP A 57 -21.25 -8.29 13.00
C ASP A 57 -21.34 -6.86 12.46
N TYR A 58 -20.40 -5.97 12.82
CA TYR A 58 -20.34 -4.61 12.31
C TYR A 58 -20.14 -4.52 10.80
N LEU A 59 -19.55 -5.56 10.19
CA LEU A 59 -19.33 -5.58 8.74
C LEU A 59 -20.31 -6.44 7.97
N LYS A 60 -21.24 -7.11 8.62
CA LYS A 60 -22.24 -7.90 7.88
C LYS A 60 -23.03 -7.01 6.92
N THR A 61 -23.22 -7.52 5.73
CA THR A 61 -24.16 -6.98 4.74
C THR A 61 -25.60 -7.11 5.25
N ASN A 62 -26.56 -6.48 4.56
CA ASN A 62 -27.97 -6.63 4.86
C ASN A 62 -28.46 -8.09 4.75
N GLU A 63 -27.72 -8.94 4.04
CA GLU A 63 -27.98 -10.38 3.92
C GLU A 63 -27.32 -11.21 5.03
N GLY A 64 -26.64 -10.56 5.97
CA GLY A 64 -25.93 -11.23 7.07
C GLY A 64 -24.61 -11.89 6.68
N LYS A 65 -24.08 -11.59 5.48
CA LYS A 65 -22.82 -12.16 4.97
C LYS A 65 -21.65 -11.21 5.21
N PRO A 66 -20.43 -11.73 5.40
CA PRO A 66 -19.24 -10.88 5.40
C PRO A 66 -19.06 -10.25 4.02
N PRO A 67 -18.76 -8.94 3.92
CA PRO A 67 -18.47 -8.30 2.66
C PRO A 67 -17.09 -8.72 2.13
N PRO A 68 -16.85 -8.58 0.82
CA PRO A 68 -15.51 -8.60 0.28
C PRO A 68 -14.70 -7.40 0.79
N VAL A 69 -13.45 -7.28 0.31
CA VAL A 69 -12.67 -6.05 0.51
C VAL A 69 -13.42 -4.88 -0.13
N ILE A 70 -13.58 -3.81 0.63
CA ILE A 70 -14.22 -2.57 0.16
C ILE A 70 -13.12 -1.54 -0.07
N HIS A 71 -13.09 -0.95 -1.26
CA HIS A 71 -12.22 0.15 -1.63
C HIS A 71 -13.07 1.38 -1.93
N VAL A 72 -12.64 2.52 -1.43
CA VAL A 72 -13.27 3.82 -1.71
C VAL A 72 -12.20 4.87 -1.89
N ASP A 73 -12.28 5.63 -2.98
CA ASP A 73 -11.49 6.83 -3.22
C ASP A 73 -12.44 8.03 -3.31
N THR A 74 -12.03 9.17 -2.73
CA THR A 74 -12.85 10.37 -2.70
C THR A 74 -12.00 11.63 -2.55
N ASP A 75 -12.52 12.75 -3.01
CA ASP A 75 -11.99 14.10 -2.85
C ASP A 75 -12.73 14.90 -1.76
N ALA A 76 -13.64 14.26 -1.04
CA ALA A 76 -14.34 14.91 0.06
C ALA A 76 -13.36 15.25 1.21
N PRO A 77 -13.47 16.44 1.85
CA PRO A 77 -12.65 16.76 3.00
C PRO A 77 -12.82 15.73 4.12
N LEU A 78 -11.71 15.26 4.67
CA LEU A 78 -11.70 14.32 5.77
C LEU A 78 -11.43 15.02 7.09
N TYR A 79 -12.30 14.81 8.06
CA TYR A 79 -12.19 15.34 9.41
C TYR A 79 -11.95 14.22 10.41
N SER A 80 -11.16 14.51 11.44
CA SER A 80 -10.89 13.57 12.53
C SER A 80 -12.17 13.22 13.30
N ASP A 81 -12.42 11.92 13.44
CA ASP A 81 -13.52 11.39 14.27
C ASP A 81 -13.29 11.62 15.77
N LYS A 82 -12.06 11.98 16.18
CA LYS A 82 -11.70 12.23 17.57
C LYS A 82 -11.99 13.65 18.01
N ASP A 83 -11.61 14.64 17.20
CA ASP A 83 -11.62 16.06 17.58
C ASP A 83 -12.22 17.01 16.51
N GLY A 84 -12.67 16.47 15.40
CA GLY A 84 -13.32 17.23 14.33
C GLY A 84 -12.38 18.12 13.50
N LYS A 85 -11.05 18.04 13.71
CA LYS A 85 -10.11 18.82 12.92
C LYS A 85 -9.93 18.24 11.54
N ILE A 86 -9.60 19.10 10.58
CA ILE A 86 -9.29 18.68 9.22
C ILE A 86 -8.04 17.81 9.20
N ILE A 87 -8.11 16.65 8.56
CA ILE A 87 -6.98 15.76 8.31
C ILE A 87 -6.41 16.04 6.93
N THR A 88 -7.27 16.09 5.91
CA THR A 88 -6.88 16.39 4.53
C THR A 88 -8.03 16.95 3.71
N GLU A 89 -7.70 17.82 2.76
CA GLU A 89 -8.59 18.29 1.68
C GLU A 89 -8.16 17.73 0.32
N ASP A 90 -7.07 16.97 0.28
CA ASP A 90 -6.59 16.29 -0.91
C ASP A 90 -7.33 14.96 -1.14
N LEU A 91 -7.19 14.41 -2.35
CA LEU A 91 -7.69 13.08 -2.69
C LEU A 91 -7.15 12.03 -1.72
N TRP A 92 -8.04 11.23 -1.17
CA TRP A 92 -7.68 10.14 -0.28
C TRP A 92 -8.49 8.88 -0.58
N GLY A 93 -7.97 7.75 -0.14
CA GLY A 93 -8.61 6.46 -0.33
C GLY A 93 -8.49 5.58 0.91
N ILE A 94 -9.38 4.63 1.02
CA ILE A 94 -9.41 3.64 2.07
C ILE A 94 -9.76 2.27 1.50
N TYR A 95 -9.15 1.24 2.04
CA TYR A 95 -9.68 -0.11 1.92
C TYR A 95 -9.88 -0.73 3.31
N TYR A 96 -10.87 -1.60 3.40
CA TYR A 96 -11.15 -2.33 4.62
C TYR A 96 -11.91 -3.62 4.32
N LYS A 97 -11.74 -4.58 5.20
CA LYS A 97 -12.34 -5.92 5.13
C LYS A 97 -12.57 -6.47 6.52
N PRO A 98 -13.39 -7.51 6.70
CA PRO A 98 -13.39 -8.29 7.93
C PRO A 98 -11.98 -8.83 8.19
N ASP A 99 -11.52 -8.75 9.42
CA ASP A 99 -10.30 -9.41 9.82
C ASP A 99 -10.54 -10.93 9.87
N ILE A 100 -9.66 -11.69 9.22
CA ILE A 100 -9.79 -13.15 9.08
C ILE A 100 -9.75 -13.85 10.44
N GLU A 101 -9.01 -13.29 11.39
CA GLU A 101 -8.92 -13.82 12.75
C GLU A 101 -10.12 -13.41 13.63
N GLY A 102 -11.11 -12.75 13.06
CA GLY A 102 -12.32 -12.31 13.78
C GLY A 102 -12.09 -11.17 14.75
N LEU A 103 -10.97 -10.46 14.62
CA LEU A 103 -10.58 -9.38 15.54
C LEU A 103 -11.25 -8.03 15.24
N GLY A 104 -12.06 -7.96 14.19
CA GLY A 104 -12.82 -6.77 13.81
C GLY A 104 -12.72 -6.41 12.33
N VAL A 105 -12.29 -5.18 12.05
CA VAL A 105 -12.10 -4.64 10.70
C VAL A 105 -10.63 -4.32 10.49
N GLN A 106 -10.05 -4.86 9.42
CA GLN A 106 -8.68 -4.62 9.01
C GLN A 106 -8.63 -3.77 7.75
N GLY A 107 -7.65 -2.90 7.62
CA GLY A 107 -7.42 -2.18 6.38
C GLY A 107 -6.38 -1.08 6.49
N GLY A 108 -6.29 -0.30 5.43
CA GLY A 108 -5.34 0.79 5.29
C GLY A 108 -5.94 1.99 4.57
N THR A 109 -5.15 3.05 4.50
CA THR A 109 -5.54 4.31 3.85
C THR A 109 -4.39 4.88 3.03
N SER A 110 -4.73 5.61 1.97
CA SER A 110 -3.83 6.37 1.13
C SER A 110 -4.08 7.88 1.37
N PRO A 111 -3.09 8.76 1.29
CA PRO A 111 -1.75 8.54 0.79
C PRO A 111 -0.72 8.39 1.91
N TYR A 112 -0.25 7.19 2.16
CA TYR A 112 0.96 6.97 2.97
C TYR A 112 2.11 6.54 2.05
N ILE A 113 2.42 7.41 1.10
CA ILE A 113 3.54 7.21 0.18
C ILE A 113 4.77 7.84 0.81
N VAL A 114 5.79 7.04 1.05
CA VAL A 114 7.13 7.54 1.32
C VAL A 114 7.67 8.10 0.01
N GLN A 115 7.51 9.41 -0.19
CA GLN A 115 8.13 10.11 -1.31
C GLN A 115 9.61 10.36 -0.99
N LYS A 116 10.38 9.29 -1.01
CA LYS A 116 11.83 9.37 -0.89
C LYS A 116 12.46 8.84 -2.16
N HIS A 117 13.63 9.40 -2.47
CA HIS A 117 14.49 8.85 -3.49
C HIS A 117 14.75 7.37 -3.17
N PHE A 118 14.78 6.50 -4.18
CA PHE A 118 14.92 5.07 -3.92
C PHE A 118 16.22 4.71 -3.19
N ASP A 119 17.29 5.49 -3.34
CA ASP A 119 18.55 5.32 -2.62
C ASP A 119 18.46 5.70 -1.12
N GLU A 120 17.45 6.47 -0.73
CA GLU A 120 17.24 6.92 0.66
C GLU A 120 16.36 5.96 1.48
N VAL A 121 15.76 4.98 0.82
CA VAL A 121 14.91 3.98 1.48
C VAL A 121 15.76 2.80 1.90
N ASN A 122 15.90 2.63 3.21
CA ASN A 122 16.50 1.42 3.75
C ASN A 122 15.46 0.30 3.76
N VAL A 123 15.71 -0.74 2.98
CA VAL A 123 14.88 -1.93 2.96
C VAL A 123 15.46 -2.94 3.93
N ASP A 124 15.06 -2.84 5.19
CA ASP A 124 15.45 -3.82 6.21
C ASP A 124 14.44 -4.97 6.24
N PRO A 125 14.85 -6.19 5.84
CA PRO A 125 13.95 -7.33 5.76
C PRO A 125 13.66 -7.98 7.11
N TYR A 126 14.40 -7.65 8.15
CA TYR A 126 14.41 -8.42 9.38
C TYR A 126 13.87 -7.65 10.59
N GLY A 127 13.55 -6.38 10.41
CA GLY A 127 13.17 -5.51 11.51
C GLY A 127 11.68 -5.34 11.68
N ILE A 128 11.01 -6.22 12.43
CA ILE A 128 9.65 -5.93 12.91
C ILE A 128 9.62 -4.63 13.73
N ASP A 129 10.76 -4.25 14.29
CA ASP A 129 10.96 -3.02 15.04
C ASP A 129 11.43 -1.86 14.14
N SER A 130 11.63 -2.10 12.85
CA SER A 130 11.95 -1.05 11.88
C SER A 130 10.85 0.00 11.87
N PRO A 131 11.19 1.30 11.90
CA PRO A 131 10.20 2.38 11.82
C PRO A 131 9.25 2.25 10.64
N GLU A 132 9.69 1.62 9.56
CA GLU A 132 8.89 1.37 8.35
C GLU A 132 7.73 0.40 8.60
N TYR A 133 7.82 -0.46 9.62
CA TYR A 133 6.77 -1.42 9.97
C TYR A 133 5.87 -0.94 11.11
N GLN A 134 6.15 0.24 11.67
CA GLN A 134 5.34 0.79 12.77
C GLN A 134 4.22 1.69 12.23
N THR A 135 3.00 1.42 12.65
CA THR A 135 1.89 2.31 12.34
C THR A 135 1.96 3.59 13.18
N THR A 136 1.73 4.73 12.55
CA THR A 136 1.77 6.04 13.20
C THR A 136 0.41 6.44 13.78
N ASP A 137 0.42 7.38 14.74
CA ASP A 137 -0.83 7.96 15.24
C ASP A 137 -1.58 8.76 14.16
N LYS A 138 -0.86 9.35 13.21
CA LYS A 138 -1.46 10.01 12.03
C LYS A 138 -2.20 9.00 11.15
N PHE A 139 -1.59 7.83 10.91
CA PHE A 139 -2.24 6.77 10.18
C PHE A 139 -3.52 6.32 10.90
N SER A 140 -3.42 6.01 12.20
CA SER A 140 -4.57 5.51 12.96
C SER A 140 -5.72 6.50 12.97
N ASP A 141 -5.43 7.80 13.11
CA ASP A 141 -6.45 8.84 13.08
C ASP A 141 -7.10 8.97 11.70
N MET A 142 -6.29 9.01 10.65
CA MET A 142 -6.79 9.10 9.28
C MET A 142 -7.64 7.88 8.90
N TRP A 143 -7.16 6.67 9.18
CA TRP A 143 -7.87 5.45 8.78
C TRP A 143 -9.19 5.27 9.54
N THR A 144 -9.20 5.49 10.87
CA THR A 144 -10.44 5.36 11.65
C THR A 144 -11.44 6.46 11.31
N SER A 145 -10.97 7.66 11.02
CA SER A 145 -11.83 8.77 10.59
C SER A 145 -12.39 8.52 9.19
N ALA A 146 -11.60 7.95 8.29
CA ALA A 146 -12.07 7.55 6.97
C ALA A 146 -13.15 6.46 7.06
N LEU A 147 -12.99 5.47 7.94
CA LEU A 147 -14.05 4.49 8.22
C LEU A 147 -15.33 5.15 8.71
N ALA A 148 -15.23 6.09 9.65
CA ALA A 148 -16.37 6.83 10.19
C ALA A 148 -17.05 7.71 9.13
N HIS A 149 -16.27 8.32 8.24
CA HIS A 149 -16.77 9.13 7.13
C HIS A 149 -17.59 8.29 6.14
N ILE A 150 -17.09 7.12 5.78
CA ILE A 150 -17.73 6.24 4.78
C ILE A 150 -18.92 5.49 5.36
N GLN A 151 -18.81 5.03 6.61
CA GLN A 151 -19.90 4.28 7.25
C GLN A 151 -20.19 4.79 8.64
N LYS A 152 -21.37 5.38 8.82
CA LYS A 152 -21.83 5.96 10.10
C LYS A 152 -21.75 5.02 11.28
N ARG A 153 -21.76 3.70 11.08
CA ARG A 153 -21.62 2.69 12.12
C ARG A 153 -20.27 2.75 12.85
N PHE A 154 -19.25 3.36 12.24
CA PHE A 154 -17.92 3.48 12.82
C PHE A 154 -17.67 4.82 13.53
N VAL A 155 -18.61 5.78 13.45
CA VAL A 155 -18.48 7.07 14.15
C VAL A 155 -18.28 6.87 15.64
N GLY A 156 -17.28 7.55 16.20
CA GLY A 156 -16.90 7.47 17.63
C GLY A 156 -16.21 6.18 18.03
N LYS A 157 -15.80 5.33 17.08
CA LYS A 157 -15.14 4.04 17.35
C LYS A 157 -13.61 4.09 17.25
N SER A 158 -13.02 5.24 16.95
CA SER A 158 -11.57 5.40 16.80
C SER A 158 -10.76 4.90 18.02
N HIS A 159 -11.35 4.96 19.22
CA HIS A 159 -10.75 4.47 20.46
C HIS A 159 -10.59 2.94 20.51
N LEU A 160 -11.25 2.20 19.61
CA LEU A 160 -11.13 0.74 19.48
C LEU A 160 -9.99 0.32 18.54
N TYR A 161 -9.24 1.30 17.99
CA TYR A 161 -8.07 1.00 17.19
C TYR A 161 -7.03 0.21 17.98
N ARG A 162 -6.55 -0.86 17.40
CA ARG A 162 -5.50 -1.70 17.99
C ARG A 162 -4.18 -1.37 17.30
N LYS A 163 -3.22 -0.92 18.12
CA LYS A 163 -1.83 -0.74 17.67
C LYS A 163 -1.17 -2.11 17.57
N GLY A 164 -0.53 -2.36 16.44
CA GLY A 164 0.34 -3.51 16.24
C GLY A 164 1.32 -3.18 15.12
N PRO A 165 2.46 -3.83 15.06
CA PRO A 165 3.31 -3.74 13.89
C PRO A 165 2.52 -4.33 12.74
N SER A 166 2.07 -3.48 11.85
CA SER A 166 1.36 -3.88 10.64
C SER A 166 1.71 -2.89 9.55
N GLY A 167 2.60 -3.30 8.73
CA GLY A 167 3.05 -2.49 7.61
C GLY A 167 3.84 -3.31 6.64
N GLY A 168 4.10 -2.74 5.50
CA GLY A 168 4.91 -3.34 4.47
C GLY A 168 5.48 -2.28 3.55
N LEU A 169 6.65 -2.57 3.03
CA LEU A 169 7.27 -1.74 2.03
C LEU A 169 6.87 -2.27 0.65
N GLY A 170 6.21 -1.43 -0.13
CA GLY A 170 5.92 -1.67 -1.54
C GLY A 170 6.91 -0.96 -2.43
N CYS A 171 7.12 -1.49 -3.62
CA CYS A 171 7.94 -0.90 -4.66
C CYS A 171 7.09 -0.76 -5.91
N LEU A 172 7.06 0.41 -6.52
CA LEU A 172 6.25 0.72 -7.69
C LEU A 172 7.11 1.09 -8.89
N THR A 173 6.70 0.64 -10.05
CA THR A 173 7.19 1.16 -11.32
C THR A 173 6.62 2.54 -11.61
N PRO A 174 7.26 3.36 -12.45
CA PRO A 174 6.78 4.71 -12.76
C PRO A 174 5.39 4.78 -13.40
N ASP A 175 5.03 3.76 -14.17
CA ASP A 175 3.77 3.66 -14.91
C ASP A 175 2.72 2.83 -14.18
N SER A 176 3.04 2.32 -12.98
CA SER A 176 2.19 1.46 -12.16
C SER A 176 1.83 0.12 -12.80
N PHE A 177 2.60 -0.35 -13.78
CA PHE A 177 2.50 -1.70 -14.32
C PHE A 177 3.62 -2.60 -13.81
N PRO A 178 3.35 -3.86 -13.49
CA PRO A 178 4.39 -4.80 -13.09
C PRO A 178 5.30 -5.14 -14.25
N ILE A 179 6.53 -5.55 -13.92
CA ILE A 179 7.49 -6.02 -14.90
C ILE A 179 7.59 -7.54 -14.79
N PHE A 180 7.25 -8.22 -15.89
CA PHE A 180 7.44 -9.65 -16.08
C PHE A 180 8.18 -9.83 -17.38
N ASP A 181 9.51 -9.86 -17.31
CA ASP A 181 10.30 -9.90 -18.53
C ASP A 181 11.62 -10.65 -18.36
N ARG A 182 12.19 -10.99 -19.49
CA ARG A 182 13.49 -11.62 -19.63
C ARG A 182 14.54 -10.56 -19.94
N PHE A 183 15.39 -10.26 -18.98
CA PHE A 183 16.39 -9.20 -19.10
C PHE A 183 17.70 -9.68 -19.73
N PHE A 184 18.06 -10.96 -19.50
CA PHE A 184 19.22 -11.61 -20.09
C PHE A 184 18.82 -13.01 -20.55
N GLU A 185 19.69 -13.69 -21.29
CA GLU A 185 19.39 -14.99 -21.88
C GLU A 185 18.80 -15.98 -20.86
N ASN A 186 19.32 -15.97 -19.65
CA ASN A 186 18.93 -16.91 -18.60
C ASN A 186 18.37 -16.23 -17.33
N VAL A 187 18.01 -14.94 -17.39
CA VAL A 187 17.52 -14.18 -16.25
C VAL A 187 16.12 -13.63 -16.54
N TYR A 188 15.16 -14.10 -15.79
CA TYR A 188 13.79 -13.65 -15.80
C TYR A 188 13.46 -12.86 -14.51
N MET A 189 12.82 -11.73 -14.62
CA MET A 189 12.43 -10.91 -13.47
C MET A 189 10.92 -10.85 -13.34
N ILE A 190 10.46 -11.09 -12.12
CA ILE A 190 9.08 -10.89 -11.68
C ILE A 190 9.12 -9.74 -10.68
N ALA A 191 8.92 -8.54 -11.16
CA ALA A 191 8.90 -7.33 -10.35
C ALA A 191 7.45 -6.85 -10.24
N ASP A 192 6.64 -7.60 -9.52
CA ASP A 192 5.28 -7.25 -9.17
C ASP A 192 5.29 -6.39 -7.91
N ALA A 193 5.70 -5.18 -8.09
CA ALA A 193 5.76 -4.21 -7.02
C ALA A 193 4.49 -3.34 -6.94
N ASN A 194 3.49 -3.58 -7.78
CA ASN A 194 2.35 -2.70 -7.92
C ASN A 194 1.07 -3.32 -7.35
N HIS A 195 0.76 -3.03 -6.08
CA HIS A 195 -0.56 -3.20 -5.47
C HIS A 195 -1.32 -4.50 -5.77
N GLY A 196 -0.65 -5.64 -5.67
CA GLY A 196 -1.36 -6.91 -5.72
C GLY A 196 -1.71 -7.41 -7.12
N TYR A 197 -1.11 -6.89 -8.18
CA TYR A 197 -1.19 -7.52 -9.51
C TYR A 197 -0.84 -9.02 -9.46
N LYS A 198 0.08 -9.39 -8.56
CA LYS A 198 0.40 -10.79 -8.25
C LYS A 198 -0.79 -11.64 -7.85
N MET A 199 -1.85 -11.02 -7.32
CA MET A 199 -3.06 -11.72 -6.87
C MET A 199 -4.10 -11.91 -7.97
N ILE A 200 -3.95 -11.20 -9.08
CA ILE A 200 -4.91 -11.22 -10.19
C ILE A 200 -4.30 -11.65 -11.52
N GLY A 201 -2.99 -11.70 -11.61
CA GLY A 201 -2.25 -11.95 -12.86
C GLY A 201 -1.81 -13.40 -13.05
N VAL A 202 -2.23 -14.33 -12.21
CA VAL A 202 -1.78 -15.71 -12.29
C VAL A 202 -2.94 -16.65 -12.56
#